data_50af4fd555794a5fb338648ae3399f81
#
_entry.id   50af4fd555794a5fb338648ae3399f81
#
_cell.length_a   1.000
_cell.length_b   1.000
_cell.length_c   1.000
_cell.angle_alpha   90.00
_cell.angle_beta   90.00
_cell.angle_gamma   90.00
#
_symmetry.space_group_name_H-M   'P 1'
#
loop_
_entity.id
_entity.type
_entity.pdbx_description
1 polymer ?
#
loop_
_entity_poly.entity_id
_entity_poly.type
_entity_poly.pdbx_seq_one_letter_code
_entity_poly.pdbx_strand_id
1 'polypeptide(L)'
;MSLTFPARFMLAAAMNPCPCGYFNDRTRECHCTSPIIQRYMAKISGPLLDRIDIHIDVPAVNYKEMRAGTEPESSARIRERVMRAREIQLRRFSSCSREKLYCNAQMAPRHMRAFCDLSADCERLLERAMTQQGLTARAHDRILKVARTVADLEGAAAIEPKHIAEAIQYRTLDRTFWA
;
A
#
# COMPACT_ATOMS: atom_id res chain seq x y z
N MET A 1 28.52 -9.75 -20.13
CA MET A 1 28.10 -8.38 -20.47
C MET A 1 26.86 -8.07 -19.66
N SER A 2 26.82 -6.99 -18.88
CA SER A 2 25.64 -6.60 -18.07
C SER A 2 24.89 -5.50 -18.84
N LEU A 3 23.58 -5.68 -19.04
CA LEU A 3 22.73 -4.70 -19.72
C LEU A 3 21.77 -4.08 -18.71
N THR A 4 21.66 -2.76 -18.72
CA THR A 4 20.73 -2.01 -17.85
C THR A 4 19.54 -1.54 -18.68
N PHE A 5 18.33 -1.92 -18.24
CA PHE A 5 17.08 -1.48 -18.84
C PHE A 5 16.33 -0.51 -17.91
N PRO A 6 15.65 0.52 -18.44
CA PRO A 6 14.79 1.36 -17.65
C PRO A 6 13.56 0.55 -17.20
N ALA A 7 13.43 0.33 -15.87
CA ALA A 7 12.34 -0.45 -15.29
C ALA A 7 11.47 0.44 -14.39
N ARG A 8 10.79 1.42 -14.98
CA ARG A 8 9.81 2.29 -14.28
C ARG A 8 8.40 1.87 -14.68
N PHE A 9 7.81 0.96 -13.91
CA PHE A 9 6.45 0.47 -14.14
C PHE A 9 5.69 0.34 -12.82
N MET A 10 4.37 0.30 -12.91
CA MET A 10 3.49 -0.06 -11.80
C MET A 10 3.21 -1.55 -11.86
N LEU A 11 3.44 -2.26 -10.75
CA LEU A 11 3.11 -3.66 -10.59
C LEU A 11 1.77 -3.78 -9.87
N ALA A 12 0.80 -4.46 -10.47
CA ALA A 12 -0.40 -4.97 -9.81
C ALA A 12 -0.39 -6.50 -9.92
N ALA A 13 -0.54 -7.18 -8.79
CA ALA A 13 -0.54 -8.63 -8.71
C ALA A 13 -1.68 -9.12 -7.84
N ALA A 14 -2.19 -10.31 -8.12
CA ALA A 14 -3.19 -10.99 -7.32
C ALA A 14 -2.75 -12.43 -7.06
N MET A 15 -3.07 -12.95 -5.90
CA MET A 15 -2.78 -14.34 -5.52
C MET A 15 -3.89 -14.88 -4.62
N ASN A 16 -4.05 -16.19 -4.62
CA ASN A 16 -4.91 -16.86 -3.65
C ASN A 16 -4.20 -17.01 -2.30
N PRO A 17 -4.94 -17.12 -1.19
CA PRO A 17 -4.35 -17.29 0.15
C PRO A 17 -3.72 -18.68 0.37
N CYS A 18 -4.07 -19.68 -0.47
CA CYS A 18 -3.53 -21.04 -0.44
C CYS A 18 -3.79 -21.74 -1.78
N PRO A 19 -3.26 -22.95 -2.02
CA PRO A 19 -3.47 -23.67 -3.29
C PRO A 19 -4.94 -23.97 -3.61
N CYS A 20 -5.79 -24.23 -2.61
CA CYS A 20 -7.23 -24.42 -2.85
C CYS A 20 -8.03 -23.12 -2.90
N GLY A 21 -7.45 -21.98 -2.47
CA GLY A 21 -8.07 -20.67 -2.49
C GLY A 21 -8.97 -20.34 -1.30
N TYR A 22 -9.21 -21.27 -0.36
CA TYR A 22 -10.22 -21.10 0.70
C TYR A 22 -9.64 -20.88 2.10
N PHE A 23 -8.36 -20.63 2.23
CA PHE A 23 -7.77 -20.32 3.55
C PHE A 23 -8.36 -19.01 4.08
N ASN A 24 -8.92 -19.03 5.30
CA ASN A 24 -9.68 -17.95 5.93
C ASN A 24 -11.02 -17.58 5.23
N ASP A 25 -11.52 -18.39 4.29
CA ASP A 25 -12.86 -18.21 3.75
C ASP A 25 -13.92 -18.56 4.82
N ARG A 26 -14.94 -17.70 4.95
CA ARG A 26 -16.02 -17.90 5.93
C ARG A 26 -17.10 -18.88 5.46
N THR A 27 -17.14 -19.17 4.17
CA THR A 27 -18.21 -19.93 3.53
C THR A 27 -17.77 -21.30 3.05
N ARG A 28 -16.47 -21.52 2.88
CA ARG A 28 -15.89 -22.76 2.36
C ARG A 28 -14.72 -23.20 3.22
N GLU A 29 -14.65 -24.50 3.47
CA GLU A 29 -13.56 -25.10 4.25
C GLU A 29 -12.28 -25.23 3.42
N CYS A 30 -11.17 -24.85 4.03
CA CYS A 30 -9.85 -25.02 3.44
C CYS A 30 -9.33 -26.44 3.74
N HIS A 31 -8.99 -27.19 2.70
CA HIS A 31 -8.43 -28.56 2.84
C HIS A 31 -6.90 -28.59 2.80
N CYS A 32 -6.24 -27.44 2.74
CA CYS A 32 -4.78 -27.37 2.76
C CYS A 32 -4.24 -27.52 4.18
N THR A 33 -3.26 -28.39 4.36
CA THR A 33 -2.54 -28.46 5.64
C THR A 33 -1.60 -27.27 5.82
N SER A 34 -1.28 -26.90 7.05
CA SER A 34 -0.39 -25.78 7.35
C SER A 34 0.95 -25.85 6.60
N PRO A 35 1.65 -27.00 6.46
CA PRO A 35 2.88 -27.07 5.67
C PRO A 35 2.68 -26.76 4.17
N ILE A 36 1.53 -27.14 3.61
CA ILE A 36 1.19 -26.85 2.20
C ILE A 36 0.98 -25.34 2.01
N ILE A 37 0.25 -24.71 2.93
CA ILE A 37 0.02 -23.26 2.91
C ILE A 37 1.36 -22.52 3.03
N GLN A 38 2.18 -22.87 4.01
CA GLN A 38 3.50 -22.24 4.20
C GLN A 38 4.39 -22.39 2.96
N ARG A 39 4.47 -23.57 2.35
CA ARG A 39 5.24 -23.79 1.12
C ARG A 39 4.71 -22.97 -0.07
N TYR A 40 3.39 -22.81 -0.15
CA TYR A 40 2.76 -21.99 -1.18
C TYR A 40 3.11 -20.52 -0.99
N MET A 41 2.98 -20.01 0.21
CA MET A 41 3.28 -18.61 0.56
C MET A 41 4.77 -18.30 0.42
N ALA A 42 5.66 -19.22 0.77
CA ALA A 42 7.11 -19.08 0.67
C ALA A 42 7.63 -18.90 -0.78
N LYS A 43 6.77 -19.09 -1.80
CA LYS A 43 7.10 -18.75 -3.19
C LYS A 43 7.28 -17.24 -3.40
N ILE A 44 6.66 -16.43 -2.55
CA ILE A 44 6.87 -14.98 -2.55
C ILE A 44 7.81 -14.67 -1.38
N SER A 45 9.01 -14.18 -1.72
CA SER A 45 10.00 -13.88 -0.69
C SER A 45 9.63 -12.66 0.14
N GLY A 46 9.98 -12.66 1.44
CA GLY A 46 9.82 -11.49 2.32
C GLY A 46 10.40 -10.20 1.74
N PRO A 47 11.64 -10.22 1.23
CA PRO A 47 12.22 -9.06 0.55
C PRO A 47 11.44 -8.55 -0.66
N LEU A 48 10.63 -9.37 -1.34
CA LEU A 48 9.75 -8.93 -2.41
C LEU A 48 8.51 -8.24 -1.84
N LEU A 49 7.85 -8.85 -0.86
CA LEU A 49 6.71 -8.23 -0.17
C LEU A 49 7.08 -6.87 0.44
N ASP A 50 8.22 -6.80 1.10
CA ASP A 50 8.74 -5.54 1.67
C ASP A 50 8.92 -4.41 0.61
N ARG A 51 9.01 -4.78 -0.68
CA ARG A 51 9.11 -3.84 -1.80
C ARG A 51 7.75 -3.45 -2.40
N ILE A 52 6.69 -4.19 -2.15
CA ILE A 52 5.33 -3.85 -2.58
C ILE A 52 4.78 -2.78 -1.66
N ASP A 53 4.21 -1.71 -2.20
CA ASP A 53 3.78 -0.55 -1.40
C ASP A 53 2.45 -0.81 -0.67
N ILE A 54 1.53 -1.55 -1.28
CA ILE A 54 0.16 -1.76 -0.81
C ILE A 54 -0.19 -3.24 -0.90
N HIS A 55 -0.63 -3.80 0.20
CA HIS A 55 -1.18 -5.15 0.31
C HIS A 55 -2.66 -5.05 0.67
N ILE A 56 -3.52 -5.77 -0.03
CA ILE A 56 -4.97 -5.75 0.20
C ILE A 56 -5.46 -7.20 0.30
N ASP A 57 -6.15 -7.50 1.39
CA ASP A 57 -6.94 -8.71 1.52
C ASP A 57 -8.34 -8.45 0.94
N VAL A 58 -8.76 -9.29 -0.02
CA VAL A 58 -10.05 -9.18 -0.67
C VAL A 58 -10.93 -10.34 -0.24
N PRO A 59 -11.83 -10.12 0.73
CA PRO A 59 -12.71 -11.18 1.23
C PRO A 59 -13.72 -11.61 0.15
N ALA A 60 -14.22 -12.84 0.29
CA ALA A 60 -15.31 -13.34 -0.56
C ALA A 60 -16.58 -12.48 -0.36
N VAL A 61 -17.18 -12.05 -1.46
CA VAL A 61 -18.41 -11.26 -1.45
C VAL A 61 -19.62 -12.18 -1.31
N ASN A 62 -20.50 -11.88 -0.37
CA ASN A 62 -21.73 -12.64 -0.15
C ASN A 62 -22.76 -12.32 -1.25
N TYR A 63 -23.50 -13.33 -1.74
CA TYR A 63 -24.52 -13.13 -2.77
C TYR A 63 -25.57 -12.07 -2.40
N LYS A 64 -25.93 -11.97 -1.12
CA LYS A 64 -26.84 -10.93 -0.63
C LYS A 64 -26.27 -9.52 -0.80
N GLU A 65 -24.97 -9.34 -0.55
CA GLU A 65 -24.27 -8.07 -0.74
C GLU A 65 -24.17 -7.69 -2.22
N MET A 66 -23.98 -8.68 -3.10
CA MET A 66 -24.01 -8.45 -4.55
C MET A 66 -25.39 -7.97 -5.06
N ARG A 67 -26.48 -8.41 -4.42
CA ARG A 67 -27.86 -7.99 -4.76
C ARG A 67 -28.33 -6.74 -3.99
N ALA A 68 -27.67 -6.38 -2.90
CA ALA A 68 -28.10 -5.27 -2.04
C ALA A 68 -27.98 -3.88 -2.67
N GLY A 69 -27.53 -3.79 -3.93
CA GLY A 69 -27.77 -2.64 -4.81
C GLY A 69 -27.19 -1.30 -4.37
N THR A 70 -26.15 -1.27 -3.55
CA THR A 70 -25.32 -0.06 -3.45
C THR A 70 -24.64 0.16 -4.78
N GLU A 71 -25.06 1.18 -5.52
CA GLU A 71 -24.39 1.54 -6.76
C GLU A 71 -22.88 1.75 -6.47
N PRO A 72 -22.01 0.98 -7.15
CA PRO A 72 -20.58 1.16 -6.95
C PRO A 72 -20.15 2.55 -7.43
N GLU A 73 -19.14 3.12 -6.79
CA GLU A 73 -18.57 4.39 -7.24
C GLU A 73 -18.14 4.28 -8.71
N SER A 74 -18.60 5.21 -9.54
CA SER A 74 -18.28 5.18 -10.98
C SER A 74 -16.81 5.45 -11.24
N SER A 75 -16.26 4.84 -12.30
CA SER A 75 -14.89 5.10 -12.77
C SER A 75 -14.62 6.58 -13.05
N ALA A 76 -15.64 7.34 -13.44
CA ALA A 76 -15.53 8.78 -13.68
C ALA A 76 -15.23 9.53 -12.37
N ARG A 77 -15.94 9.23 -11.29
CA ARG A 77 -15.70 9.83 -9.96
C ARG A 77 -14.32 9.46 -9.41
N ILE A 78 -13.92 8.19 -9.54
CA ILE A 78 -12.59 7.74 -9.13
C ILE A 78 -11.52 8.50 -9.91
N ARG A 79 -11.68 8.62 -11.23
CA ARG A 79 -10.73 9.36 -12.09
C ARG A 79 -10.62 10.82 -11.67
N GLU A 80 -11.71 11.49 -11.41
CA GLU A 80 -11.71 12.90 -10.99
C GLU A 80 -10.91 13.10 -9.69
N ARG A 81 -11.13 12.22 -8.67
CA ARG A 81 -10.39 12.25 -7.41
C ARG A 81 -8.89 12.00 -7.62
N VAL A 82 -8.55 11.02 -8.45
CA VAL A 82 -7.16 10.71 -8.79
C VAL A 82 -6.49 11.88 -9.54
N MET A 83 -7.18 12.49 -10.49
CA MET A 83 -6.63 13.63 -11.25
C MET A 83 -6.36 14.83 -10.34
N ARG A 84 -7.26 15.15 -9.41
CA ARG A 84 -7.01 16.21 -8.40
C ARG A 84 -5.77 15.93 -7.56
N ALA A 85 -5.61 14.71 -7.06
CA ALA A 85 -4.42 14.31 -6.30
C ALA A 85 -3.14 14.42 -7.15
N ARG A 86 -3.20 14.02 -8.42
CA ARG A 86 -2.06 14.14 -9.35
C ARG A 86 -1.67 15.59 -9.61
N GLU A 87 -2.62 16.49 -9.72
CA GLU A 87 -2.34 17.93 -9.86
C GLU A 87 -1.64 18.51 -8.62
N ILE A 88 -2.07 18.10 -7.42
CA ILE A 88 -1.40 18.47 -6.17
C ILE A 88 0.05 18.00 -6.18
N GLN A 89 0.31 16.76 -6.58
CA GLN A 89 1.66 16.21 -6.67
C GLN A 89 2.52 16.93 -7.70
N LEU A 90 2.00 17.18 -8.89
CA LEU A 90 2.72 17.92 -9.94
C LEU A 90 3.08 19.33 -9.48
N ARG A 91 2.17 20.06 -8.83
CA ARG A 91 2.44 21.37 -8.23
C ARG A 91 3.52 21.29 -7.15
N ARG A 92 3.46 20.31 -6.25
CA ARG A 92 4.47 20.05 -5.21
C ARG A 92 5.86 19.88 -5.81
N PHE A 93 5.98 19.10 -6.86
CA PHE A 93 7.27 18.77 -7.48
C PHE A 93 7.75 19.77 -8.53
N SER A 94 6.94 20.77 -8.91
CA SER A 94 7.34 21.81 -9.86
C SER A 94 8.54 22.62 -9.38
N SER A 95 8.75 22.72 -8.05
CA SER A 95 9.90 23.39 -7.44
C SER A 95 11.18 22.52 -7.44
N CYS A 96 11.09 21.23 -7.77
CA CYS A 96 12.22 20.32 -7.80
C CYS A 96 13.01 20.46 -9.11
N SER A 97 13.84 21.50 -9.23
CA SER A 97 14.53 21.86 -10.48
C SER A 97 15.55 20.83 -10.98
N ARG A 98 16.07 19.96 -10.10
CA ARG A 98 17.14 19.00 -10.44
C ARG A 98 16.62 17.64 -10.93
N GLU A 99 15.37 17.28 -10.63
CA GLU A 99 14.80 15.99 -10.97
C GLU A 99 13.33 16.15 -11.35
N LYS A 100 12.94 15.56 -12.49
CA LYS A 100 11.53 15.53 -12.89
C LYS A 100 10.81 14.44 -12.11
N LEU A 101 10.06 14.83 -11.08
CA LEU A 101 9.18 13.97 -10.30
C LEU A 101 7.73 14.21 -10.72
N TYR A 102 6.98 13.12 -10.87
CA TYR A 102 5.60 13.18 -11.31
C TYR A 102 4.62 12.64 -10.27
N CYS A 103 5.10 11.92 -9.25
CA CYS A 103 4.28 11.34 -8.20
C CYS A 103 5.09 11.02 -6.94
N ASN A 104 4.37 10.84 -5.82
CA ASN A 104 4.95 10.54 -4.52
C ASN A 104 5.79 9.24 -4.52
N ALA A 105 5.43 8.24 -5.33
CA ALA A 105 6.18 7.00 -5.45
C ALA A 105 7.65 7.22 -5.87
N GLN A 106 7.92 8.31 -6.62
CA GLN A 106 9.26 8.64 -7.12
C GLN A 106 10.12 9.42 -6.12
N MET A 107 9.58 9.81 -4.96
CA MET A 107 10.32 10.54 -3.94
C MET A 107 11.55 9.75 -3.45
N ALA A 108 12.70 10.40 -3.47
CA ALA A 108 13.90 9.96 -2.76
C ALA A 108 13.85 10.40 -1.29
N PRO A 109 14.73 9.89 -0.39
CA PRO A 109 14.72 10.26 1.04
C PRO A 109 14.77 11.77 1.30
N ARG A 110 15.49 12.54 0.49
CA ARG A 110 15.53 14.01 0.59
C ARG A 110 14.16 14.68 0.36
N HIS A 111 13.37 14.11 -0.58
CA HIS A 111 12.04 14.64 -0.90
C HIS A 111 11.03 14.27 0.21
N MET A 112 11.17 13.10 0.79
CA MET A 112 10.33 12.70 1.94
C MET A 112 10.55 13.63 3.13
N ARG A 113 11.80 13.99 3.44
CA ARG A 113 12.10 14.99 4.49
C ARG A 113 11.50 16.37 4.21
N ALA A 114 11.35 16.75 2.94
CA ALA A 114 10.80 18.04 2.54
C ALA A 114 9.27 18.07 2.46
N PHE A 115 8.63 16.93 2.13
CA PHE A 115 7.21 16.89 1.78
C PHE A 115 6.35 15.95 2.63
N CYS A 116 6.99 15.14 3.50
CA CYS A 116 6.32 14.22 4.41
C CYS A 116 6.65 14.58 5.87
N ASP A 117 6.58 15.87 6.20
CA ASP A 117 6.72 16.32 7.58
C ASP A 117 5.59 15.75 8.44
N LEU A 118 5.94 15.26 9.63
CA LEU A 118 5.02 14.59 10.54
C LEU A 118 4.85 15.40 11.82
N SER A 119 3.62 15.49 12.30
CA SER A 119 3.36 15.95 13.65
C SER A 119 3.85 14.93 14.69
N ALA A 120 4.06 15.34 15.92
CA ALA A 120 4.46 14.46 17.02
C ALA A 120 3.47 13.27 17.23
N ASP A 121 2.20 13.47 16.94
CA ASP A 121 1.18 12.40 17.01
C ASP A 121 1.38 11.36 15.90
N CYS A 122 1.67 11.82 14.68
CA CYS A 122 1.98 10.94 13.54
C CYS A 122 3.26 10.15 13.79
N GLU A 123 4.30 10.79 14.31
CA GLU A 123 5.57 10.12 14.65
C GLU A 123 5.36 9.05 15.70
N ARG A 124 4.66 9.35 16.80
CA ARG A 124 4.34 8.36 17.85
C ARG A 124 3.53 7.17 17.31
N LEU A 125 2.57 7.42 16.42
CA LEU A 125 1.77 6.36 15.82
C LEU A 125 2.64 5.46 14.95
N LEU A 126 3.48 6.06 14.12
CA LEU A 126 4.38 5.33 13.20
C LEU A 126 5.44 4.54 13.98
N GLU A 127 6.09 5.14 14.98
CA GLU A 127 7.07 4.49 15.87
C GLU A 127 6.45 3.27 16.57
N ARG A 128 5.25 3.42 17.12
CA ARG A 128 4.53 2.34 17.77
C ARG A 128 4.24 1.19 16.79
N ALA A 129 3.79 1.50 15.58
CA ALA A 129 3.55 0.51 14.54
C ALA A 129 4.84 -0.20 14.12
N MET A 130 5.92 0.55 13.90
CA MET A 130 7.24 0.01 13.55
C MET A 130 7.72 -1.01 14.60
N THR A 131 7.63 -0.63 15.88
CA THR A 131 8.08 -1.47 17.01
C THR A 131 7.19 -2.70 17.17
N GLN A 132 5.85 -2.53 17.19
CA GLN A 132 4.91 -3.63 17.40
C GLN A 132 4.84 -4.60 16.23
N GLN A 133 5.10 -4.11 15.02
CA GLN A 133 4.98 -4.91 13.80
C GLN A 133 6.34 -5.38 13.26
N GLY A 134 7.44 -5.01 13.89
CA GLY A 134 8.77 -5.37 13.39
C GLY A 134 9.05 -4.85 11.97
N LEU A 135 8.48 -3.69 11.61
CA LEU A 135 8.60 -3.14 10.27
C LEU A 135 10.01 -2.62 10.00
N THR A 136 10.48 -2.78 8.77
CA THR A 136 11.82 -2.35 8.35
C THR A 136 11.86 -0.84 8.06
N ALA A 137 13.07 -0.25 8.01
CA ALA A 137 13.25 1.13 7.55
C ALA A 137 12.71 1.35 6.12
N ARG A 138 12.70 0.30 5.28
CA ARG A 138 12.11 0.35 3.94
C ARG A 138 10.59 0.45 4.01
N ALA A 139 9.95 -0.28 4.92
CA ALA A 139 8.52 -0.19 5.16
C ALA A 139 8.13 1.22 5.65
N HIS A 140 8.94 1.85 6.53
CA HIS A 140 8.77 3.23 6.96
C HIS A 140 8.64 4.20 5.77
N ASP A 141 9.60 4.17 4.84
CA ASP A 141 9.60 5.05 3.68
C ASP A 141 8.37 4.84 2.78
N ARG A 142 7.91 3.59 2.66
CA ARG A 142 6.71 3.27 1.90
C ARG A 142 5.44 3.77 2.58
N ILE A 143 5.33 3.58 3.88
CA ILE A 143 4.21 4.12 4.67
C ILE A 143 4.11 5.63 4.49
N LEU A 144 5.22 6.37 4.56
CA LEU A 144 5.22 7.81 4.36
C LEU A 144 4.73 8.23 2.96
N LYS A 145 5.19 7.54 1.91
CA LYS A 145 4.74 7.82 0.53
C LYS A 145 3.26 7.54 0.34
N VAL A 146 2.76 6.44 0.90
CA VAL A 146 1.35 6.08 0.85
C VAL A 146 0.52 7.08 1.66
N ALA A 147 0.92 7.39 2.90
CA ALA A 147 0.23 8.37 3.75
C ALA A 147 0.14 9.75 3.09
N ARG A 148 1.24 10.22 2.44
CA ARG A 148 1.21 11.47 1.65
C ARG A 148 0.24 11.37 0.48
N THR A 149 0.14 10.21 -0.16
CA THR A 149 -0.79 10.00 -1.28
C THR A 149 -2.24 9.96 -0.82
N VAL A 150 -2.53 9.34 0.32
CA VAL A 150 -3.87 9.36 0.94
C VAL A 150 -4.26 10.79 1.30
N ALA A 151 -3.35 11.57 1.91
CA ALA A 151 -3.59 12.97 2.22
C ALA A 151 -3.83 13.82 0.95
N ASP A 152 -3.11 13.54 -0.16
CA ASP A 152 -3.34 14.21 -1.44
C ASP A 152 -4.71 13.86 -2.05
N LEU A 153 -5.17 12.62 -1.91
CA LEU A 153 -6.49 12.17 -2.35
C LEU A 153 -7.62 12.84 -1.56
N GLU A 154 -7.39 13.15 -0.30
CA GLU A 154 -8.30 13.90 0.55
C GLU A 154 -8.22 15.42 0.32
N GLY A 155 -7.14 15.90 -0.30
CA GLY A 155 -6.84 17.33 -0.48
C GLY A 155 -6.23 17.97 0.78
N ALA A 156 -5.75 17.19 1.73
CA ALA A 156 -5.14 17.67 2.96
C ALA A 156 -3.73 18.25 2.73
N ALA A 157 -3.44 19.40 3.31
CA ALA A 157 -2.13 20.05 3.21
C ALA A 157 -1.04 19.27 3.95
N ALA A 158 -1.36 18.77 5.16
CA ALA A 158 -0.45 18.00 6.01
C ALA A 158 -0.83 16.53 6.07
N ILE A 159 0.11 15.68 6.48
CA ILE A 159 -0.16 14.29 6.84
C ILE A 159 -0.75 14.29 8.26
N GLU A 160 -1.92 13.70 8.41
CA GLU A 160 -2.63 13.55 9.68
C GLU A 160 -2.53 12.09 10.19
N PRO A 161 -2.79 11.83 11.50
CA PRO A 161 -2.74 10.48 12.06
C PRO A 161 -3.62 9.45 11.32
N LYS A 162 -4.78 9.85 10.80
CA LYS A 162 -5.65 8.98 10.00
C LYS A 162 -4.98 8.47 8.71
N HIS A 163 -4.19 9.34 8.04
CA HIS A 163 -3.47 8.96 6.82
C HIS A 163 -2.34 7.96 7.12
N ILE A 164 -1.66 8.14 8.26
CA ILE A 164 -0.65 7.18 8.73
C ILE A 164 -1.30 5.85 9.10
N ALA A 165 -2.43 5.89 9.83
CA ALA A 165 -3.17 4.69 10.23
C ALA A 165 -3.62 3.87 9.02
N GLU A 166 -4.17 4.52 7.99
CA GLU A 166 -4.57 3.89 6.73
C GLU A 166 -3.37 3.29 5.99
N ALA A 167 -2.28 4.05 5.88
CA ALA A 167 -1.06 3.57 5.21
C ALA A 167 -0.44 2.35 5.92
N ILE A 168 -0.51 2.27 7.25
CA ILE A 168 -0.08 1.11 8.03
C ILE A 168 -0.97 -0.10 7.75
N GLN A 169 -2.29 0.08 7.60
CA GLN A 169 -3.21 -1.01 7.29
C GLN A 169 -2.87 -1.71 5.98
N TYR A 170 -2.36 -0.99 5.00
CA TYR A 170 -1.88 -1.56 3.73
C TYR A 170 -0.59 -2.37 3.85
N ARG A 171 -0.03 -2.51 5.07
CA ARG A 171 1.16 -3.33 5.37
C ARG A 171 0.84 -4.55 6.25
N THR A 172 -0.43 -4.84 6.50
CA THR A 172 -0.84 -5.92 7.42
C THR A 172 -0.43 -7.31 6.96
N LEU A 173 -0.26 -7.55 5.67
CA LEU A 173 0.21 -8.83 5.15
C LEU A 173 1.67 -9.13 5.49
N ASP A 174 2.48 -8.13 5.81
CA ASP A 174 3.87 -8.35 6.28
C ASP A 174 3.92 -9.19 7.57
N ARG A 175 2.82 -9.23 8.34
CA ARG A 175 2.70 -9.96 9.59
C ARG A 175 2.14 -11.37 9.45
N THR A 176 1.12 -11.53 8.62
CA THR A 176 0.28 -12.75 8.60
C THR A 176 0.95 -13.91 7.86
N PHE A 177 1.93 -13.61 7.03
CA PHE A 177 2.52 -14.60 6.14
C PHE A 177 3.86 -15.18 6.63
N TRP A 178 4.47 -14.60 7.69
CA TRP A 178 5.82 -14.96 8.15
C TRP A 178 5.91 -15.29 9.65
N ALA A 179 4.79 -15.22 10.38
CA ALA A 179 4.71 -15.60 11.79
C ALA A 179 4.40 -17.10 11.96
#